data_8ac6ce9b0db9835ceea3dd2465d8a77d
#
_entry.id   8ac6ce9b0db9835ceea3dd2465d8a77d
#
_cell.length_a   1.000
_cell.length_b   1.000
_cell.length_c   1.000
_cell.angle_alpha   90.00
_cell.angle_beta   90.00
_cell.angle_gamma   90.00
#
_symmetry.space_group_name_H-M   'P 1'
#
loop_
_entity.id
_entity.type
_entity.pdbx_description
1 polymer ?
#
loop_
_entity_poly.entity_id
_entity_poly.type
_entity_poly.pdbx_seq_one_letter_code
_entity_poly.pdbx_strand_id
1 'polypeptide(L)'
;MNEKTRIQIEEMKRQTIGVEVEMNNITRENAARIAADYFGTGRYKYTADRNGYYTWSAWDTEGREWKFQRDVSIAGVDSEKCELVTPILKYEDIPLLQELIRRLRKAKAKSDATRGCGVHIHISATGHTAQTLRNLANIMASHESLIASALNISQSRINNYCRMVSPKFLDNLNRRKPRTMSELADIWYTSNGANYGRTQHYNDSRYHMLNLHATFTKGTVEFRLFQFDAPSDGKQNGLHAGQLKSYIQLCLALSQMAKTLKSASPKPQQTENPKYAMRTWLLRLGFIGEEFATAREILTKHLDGDASFRNGRMA
;
A
#
# COMPACT_ATOMS: atom_id res chain seq x y z
N MET A 1 -26.95 -1.08 5.88
CA MET A 1 -25.85 -2.07 5.60
C MET A 1 -26.32 -3.42 6.06
N ASN A 2 -26.18 -4.47 5.24
CA ASN A 2 -26.56 -5.83 5.63
C ASN A 2 -25.50 -6.46 6.56
N GLU A 3 -25.89 -7.54 7.28
CA GLU A 3 -25.04 -8.21 8.26
C GLU A 3 -23.74 -8.77 7.65
N LYS A 4 -23.81 -9.37 6.46
CA LYS A 4 -22.64 -9.90 5.75
C LYS A 4 -21.59 -8.82 5.50
N THR A 5 -21.99 -7.63 5.07
CA THR A 5 -21.08 -6.49 4.85
C THR A 5 -20.50 -5.98 6.16
N ARG A 6 -21.30 -5.96 7.25
CA ARG A 6 -20.80 -5.57 8.57
C ARG A 6 -19.69 -6.52 9.05
N ILE A 7 -19.93 -7.82 8.97
CA ILE A 7 -18.92 -8.84 9.32
C ILE A 7 -17.67 -8.68 8.45
N GLN A 8 -17.81 -8.46 7.14
CA GLN A 8 -16.69 -8.25 6.24
C GLN A 8 -15.83 -7.04 6.67
N ILE A 9 -16.44 -5.93 7.08
CA ILE A 9 -15.73 -4.73 7.55
C ILE A 9 -15.06 -4.99 8.90
N GLU A 10 -15.72 -5.67 9.83
CA GLU A 10 -15.15 -6.02 11.12
C GLU A 10 -13.91 -6.93 10.97
N GLU A 11 -14.00 -7.97 10.15
CA GLU A 11 -12.86 -8.87 9.86
C GLU A 11 -11.73 -8.14 9.13
N MET A 12 -12.05 -7.22 8.21
CA MET A 12 -11.08 -6.35 7.55
C MET A 12 -10.26 -5.55 8.59
N LYS A 13 -10.93 -4.96 9.59
CA LYS A 13 -10.31 -4.13 10.63
C LYS A 13 -9.46 -4.90 11.64
N ARG A 14 -9.65 -6.21 11.77
CA ARG A 14 -8.86 -7.07 12.67
C ARG A 14 -7.45 -7.37 12.15
N GLN A 15 -7.18 -7.10 10.88
CA GLN A 15 -5.88 -7.35 10.28
C GLN A 15 -4.84 -6.34 10.77
N THR A 16 -3.60 -6.77 10.92
CA THR A 16 -2.50 -5.88 11.28
C THR A 16 -1.82 -5.29 10.05
N ILE A 17 -1.23 -4.12 10.24
CA ILE A 17 -0.75 -3.22 9.21
C ILE A 17 0.70 -2.86 9.48
N GLY A 18 1.53 -2.81 8.44
CA GLY A 18 2.82 -2.11 8.42
C GLY A 18 2.81 -1.07 7.30
N VAL A 19 3.43 0.07 7.52
CA VAL A 19 3.47 1.15 6.52
C VAL A 19 4.88 1.68 6.39
N GLU A 20 5.34 1.81 5.15
CA GLU A 20 6.55 2.51 4.77
C GLU A 20 6.16 3.78 3.99
N VAL A 21 6.65 4.96 4.41
CA VAL A 21 6.38 6.24 3.75
C VAL A 21 7.68 6.93 3.43
N GLU A 22 7.99 7.01 2.15
CA GLU A 22 9.17 7.70 1.64
C GLU A 22 8.93 9.20 1.54
N MET A 23 9.92 9.99 1.97
CA MET A 23 9.87 11.46 1.94
C MET A 23 11.26 12.06 1.85
N ASN A 24 11.34 13.32 1.44
CA ASN A 24 12.58 14.10 1.50
C ASN A 24 12.34 15.46 2.15
N ASN A 25 13.37 16.32 2.11
CA ASN A 25 13.36 17.67 2.69
C ASN A 25 13.15 17.68 4.22
N ILE A 26 13.53 16.58 4.87
CA ILE A 26 13.55 16.43 6.32
C ILE A 26 14.66 15.44 6.70
N THR A 27 15.45 15.76 7.73
CA THR A 27 16.42 14.80 8.25
C THR A 27 15.73 13.71 9.06
N ARG A 28 16.31 12.50 9.05
CA ARG A 28 15.82 11.36 9.84
C ARG A 28 15.73 11.67 11.33
N GLU A 29 16.73 12.39 11.86
CA GLU A 29 16.74 12.86 13.24
C GLU A 29 15.57 13.79 13.56
N ASN A 30 15.34 14.81 12.72
CA ASN A 30 14.24 15.75 12.93
C ASN A 30 12.87 15.06 12.82
N ALA A 31 12.72 14.10 11.89
CA ALA A 31 11.50 13.32 11.77
C ALA A 31 11.25 12.45 13.02
N ALA A 32 12.29 11.80 13.55
CA ALA A 32 12.20 11.01 14.79
C ALA A 32 11.87 11.87 16.01
N ARG A 33 12.51 13.06 16.13
CA ARG A 33 12.19 14.01 17.19
C ARG A 33 10.74 14.46 17.14
N ILE A 34 10.23 14.86 15.97
CA ILE A 34 8.83 15.25 15.78
C ILE A 34 7.87 14.12 16.19
N ALA A 35 8.21 12.87 15.87
CA ALA A 35 7.42 11.72 16.27
C ALA A 35 7.42 11.53 17.79
N ALA A 36 8.60 11.58 18.44
CA ALA A 36 8.73 11.46 19.89
C ALA A 36 7.99 12.57 20.65
N ASP A 37 8.07 13.80 20.15
CA ASP A 37 7.34 14.96 20.69
C ASP A 37 5.83 14.77 20.54
N TYR A 38 5.38 14.26 19.39
CA TYR A 38 3.98 13.97 19.14
C TYR A 38 3.43 12.85 20.04
N PHE A 39 4.20 11.79 20.22
CA PHE A 39 3.83 10.68 21.10
C PHE A 39 3.88 11.07 22.60
N GLY A 40 4.43 12.23 22.93
CA GLY A 40 4.56 12.71 24.29
C GLY A 40 5.63 11.97 25.12
N THR A 41 6.47 11.18 24.46
CA THR A 41 7.50 10.40 25.15
C THR A 41 8.85 11.09 25.20
N GLY A 42 9.12 12.01 24.27
CA GLY A 42 10.43 12.64 24.09
C GLY A 42 11.56 11.63 23.76
N ARG A 43 11.22 10.34 23.54
CA ARG A 43 12.20 9.27 23.36
C ARG A 43 12.53 9.08 21.89
N TYR A 44 13.67 9.57 21.47
CA TYR A 44 14.24 9.27 20.16
C TYR A 44 15.76 9.13 20.26
N LYS A 45 16.36 8.33 19.40
CA LYS A 45 17.82 8.19 19.30
C LYS A 45 18.26 7.64 17.96
N TYR A 46 19.54 7.84 17.64
CA TYR A 46 20.20 7.14 16.55
C TYR A 46 20.34 5.64 16.91
N THR A 47 19.77 4.80 16.06
CA THR A 47 19.87 3.34 16.16
C THR A 47 20.64 2.88 14.92
N ALA A 48 21.98 3.00 14.96
CA ALA A 48 22.82 2.57 13.87
C ALA A 48 22.56 1.09 13.56
N ASP A 49 22.28 0.77 12.32
CA ASP A 49 22.23 -0.59 11.85
C ASP A 49 23.48 -0.92 11.00
N ARG A 50 23.79 -2.22 10.87
CA ARG A 50 24.94 -2.70 10.10
C ARG A 50 24.79 -2.53 8.59
N ASN A 51 23.58 -2.15 8.11
CA ASN A 51 23.22 -2.12 6.70
C ASN A 51 23.30 -0.72 6.06
N GLY A 52 23.74 0.30 6.82
CA GLY A 52 23.92 1.66 6.30
C GLY A 52 22.63 2.45 6.09
N TYR A 53 21.53 2.07 6.75
CA TYR A 53 20.28 2.83 6.72
C TYR A 53 20.29 4.10 7.54
N TYR A 54 21.30 4.31 8.39
CA TYR A 54 21.46 5.50 9.24
C TYR A 54 20.18 5.85 10.00
N THR A 55 19.60 4.84 10.67
CA THR A 55 18.28 4.88 11.27
C THR A 55 18.24 5.72 12.54
N TRP A 56 17.24 6.58 12.63
CA TRP A 56 16.78 7.20 13.86
C TRP A 56 15.45 6.58 14.26
N SER A 57 15.28 6.27 15.52
CA SER A 57 14.04 5.67 16.04
C SER A 57 13.38 6.58 17.07
N ALA A 58 12.06 6.57 17.08
CA ALA A 58 11.22 7.15 18.13
C ALA A 58 10.33 6.07 18.74
N TRP A 59 9.93 6.24 19.99
CA TRP A 59 9.04 5.29 20.66
C TRP A 59 7.75 5.98 21.07
N ASP A 60 6.62 5.31 20.81
CA ASP A 60 5.32 5.76 21.29
C ASP A 60 5.05 5.36 22.75
N THR A 61 3.87 5.70 23.26
CA THR A 61 3.47 5.41 24.64
C THR A 61 3.28 3.92 24.93
N GLU A 62 3.09 3.10 23.90
CA GLU A 62 3.04 1.63 24.03
C GLU A 62 4.45 1.00 23.95
N GLY A 63 5.49 1.82 23.78
CA GLY A 63 6.87 1.37 23.64
C GLY A 63 7.19 0.79 22.26
N ARG A 64 6.31 0.96 21.26
CA ARG A 64 6.52 0.51 19.89
C ARG A 64 7.52 1.40 19.19
N GLU A 65 8.46 0.81 18.44
CA GLU A 65 9.54 1.52 17.73
C GLU A 65 9.08 1.99 16.35
N TRP A 66 9.17 3.28 16.09
CA TRP A 66 8.95 3.96 14.81
C TRP A 66 10.30 4.33 14.23
N LYS A 67 10.65 3.85 13.03
CA LYS A 67 11.96 4.05 12.41
C LYS A 67 11.90 5.10 11.32
N PHE A 68 12.95 5.90 11.26
CA PHE A 68 13.20 6.88 10.21
C PHE A 68 14.55 6.54 9.61
N GLN A 69 14.55 5.94 8.43
CA GLN A 69 15.74 5.35 7.83
C GLN A 69 16.03 5.95 6.46
N ARG A 70 17.25 5.75 5.98
CA ARG A 70 17.66 6.16 4.65
C ARG A 70 17.12 5.18 3.61
N ASP A 71 16.50 5.70 2.55
CA ASP A 71 16.30 4.96 1.31
C ASP A 71 17.03 5.68 0.17
N VAL A 72 17.86 4.93 -0.55
CA VAL A 72 18.70 5.47 -1.63
C VAL A 72 17.91 5.89 -2.86
N SER A 73 16.73 5.30 -3.08
CA SER A 73 15.85 5.59 -4.22
C SER A 73 15.22 6.99 -4.16
N ILE A 74 15.11 7.57 -2.97
CA ILE A 74 14.55 8.91 -2.77
C ILE A 74 15.48 9.95 -3.40
N ALA A 75 14.93 10.89 -4.16
CA ALA A 75 15.68 11.97 -4.76
C ALA A 75 16.07 13.05 -3.73
N GLY A 76 17.16 13.78 -3.99
CA GLY A 76 17.61 14.91 -3.18
C GLY A 76 18.86 14.62 -2.35
N VAL A 77 19.13 15.49 -1.38
CA VAL A 77 20.32 15.42 -0.52
C VAL A 77 20.23 14.22 0.41
N ASP A 78 21.31 13.46 0.52
CA ASP A 78 21.34 12.17 1.24
C ASP A 78 20.94 12.28 2.72
N SER A 79 21.34 13.37 3.38
CA SER A 79 20.95 13.65 4.78
C SER A 79 19.45 13.90 4.98
N GLU A 80 18.73 14.28 3.92
CA GLU A 80 17.30 14.59 3.91
C GLU A 80 16.43 13.49 3.29
N LYS A 81 17.01 12.38 2.86
CA LYS A 81 16.27 11.18 2.45
C LYS A 81 15.77 10.47 3.69
N CYS A 82 14.47 10.28 3.79
CA CYS A 82 13.84 9.72 4.98
C CYS A 82 12.69 8.79 4.60
N GLU A 83 12.75 7.56 5.05
CA GLU A 83 11.65 6.60 5.01
C GLU A 83 11.14 6.37 6.43
N LEU A 84 9.88 6.67 6.68
CA LEU A 84 9.18 6.27 7.89
C LEU A 84 8.77 4.80 7.75
N VAL A 85 9.24 3.95 8.68
CA VAL A 85 8.78 2.56 8.83
C VAL A 85 8.05 2.42 10.16
N THR A 86 6.77 2.08 10.10
CA THR A 86 5.95 1.95 11.30
C THR A 86 6.21 0.62 12.01
N PRO A 87 5.93 0.53 13.32
CA PRO A 87 5.71 -0.77 13.96
C PRO A 87 4.48 -1.47 13.38
N ILE A 88 4.17 -2.66 13.89
CA ILE A 88 2.90 -3.32 13.59
C ILE A 88 1.77 -2.48 14.18
N LEU A 89 0.86 -2.03 13.33
CA LEU A 89 -0.28 -1.21 13.67
C LEU A 89 -1.59 -2.01 13.56
N LYS A 90 -2.60 -1.55 14.30
CA LYS A 90 -4.00 -1.97 14.17
C LYS A 90 -4.79 -0.90 13.42
N TYR A 91 -6.02 -1.22 13.07
CA TYR A 91 -6.92 -0.26 12.39
C TYR A 91 -7.14 1.02 13.21
N GLU A 92 -7.22 0.89 14.53
CA GLU A 92 -7.40 1.97 15.50
C GLU A 92 -6.20 2.93 15.56
N ASP A 93 -5.03 2.50 15.11
CA ASP A 93 -3.81 3.33 15.06
C ASP A 93 -3.76 4.24 13.83
N ILE A 94 -4.68 4.09 12.86
CA ILE A 94 -4.69 4.92 11.64
C ILE A 94 -4.75 6.42 11.96
N PRO A 95 -5.58 6.91 12.90
CA PRO A 95 -5.58 8.33 13.28
C PRO A 95 -4.24 8.82 13.85
N LEU A 96 -3.54 7.97 14.64
CA LEU A 96 -2.21 8.27 15.17
C LEU A 96 -1.21 8.49 14.01
N LEU A 97 -1.18 7.57 13.06
CA LEU A 97 -0.33 7.69 11.88
C LEU A 97 -0.69 8.92 11.02
N GLN A 98 -1.98 9.18 10.82
CA GLN A 98 -2.44 10.35 10.05
C GLN A 98 -1.97 11.68 10.67
N GLU A 99 -2.01 11.79 12.00
CA GLU A 99 -1.56 13.01 12.67
C GLU A 99 -0.04 13.16 12.59
N LEU A 100 0.72 12.08 12.72
CA LEU A 100 2.17 12.09 12.49
C LEU A 100 2.50 12.61 11.08
N ILE A 101 1.82 12.11 10.05
CA ILE A 101 1.99 12.57 8.66
C ILE A 101 1.69 14.07 8.51
N ARG A 102 0.65 14.59 9.18
CA ARG A 102 0.36 16.03 9.16
C ARG A 102 1.48 16.86 9.79
N ARG A 103 2.08 16.38 10.89
CA ARG A 103 3.19 17.04 11.57
C ARG A 103 4.46 17.05 10.76
N LEU A 104 4.81 15.93 10.13
CA LEU A 104 5.93 15.85 9.20
C LEU A 104 5.75 16.80 8.00
N ARG A 105 4.54 16.85 7.42
CA ARG A 105 4.19 17.81 6.37
C ARG A 105 4.31 19.27 6.86
N LYS A 106 3.85 19.57 8.06
CA LYS A 106 3.99 20.91 8.67
C LYS A 106 5.47 21.30 8.86
N ALA A 107 6.33 20.32 9.14
CA ALA A 107 7.78 20.47 9.21
C ALA A 107 8.47 20.52 7.82
N LYS A 108 7.69 20.66 6.73
CA LYS A 108 8.14 20.81 5.34
C LYS A 108 8.67 19.52 4.69
N ALA A 109 8.50 18.36 5.29
CA ALA A 109 8.72 17.11 4.59
C ALA A 109 7.87 17.04 3.30
N LYS A 110 8.42 16.44 2.25
CA LYS A 110 7.79 16.34 0.92
C LYS A 110 7.81 14.88 0.45
N SER A 111 6.74 14.46 -0.21
CA SER A 111 6.62 13.11 -0.75
C SER A 111 5.69 13.12 -1.95
N ASP A 112 6.22 12.80 -3.11
CA ASP A 112 5.47 12.56 -4.35
C ASP A 112 6.34 11.76 -5.34
N ALA A 113 5.75 11.30 -6.44
CA ALA A 113 6.45 10.48 -7.44
C ALA A 113 7.61 11.22 -8.12
N THR A 114 7.58 12.55 -8.26
CA THR A 114 8.66 13.33 -8.88
C THR A 114 9.94 13.33 -8.04
N ARG A 115 9.81 12.95 -6.76
CA ARG A 115 10.90 12.83 -5.77
C ARG A 115 11.38 11.39 -5.61
N GLY A 116 10.91 10.47 -6.45
CA GLY A 116 11.15 9.04 -6.28
C GLY A 116 10.47 8.43 -5.05
N CYS A 117 9.52 9.16 -4.42
CA CYS A 117 8.88 8.71 -3.20
C CYS A 117 7.65 7.86 -3.48
N GLY A 118 7.50 6.80 -2.70
CA GLY A 118 6.35 5.91 -2.69
C GLY A 118 5.79 5.68 -1.29
N VAL A 119 4.72 4.90 -1.26
CA VAL A 119 4.12 4.38 -0.02
C VAL A 119 3.92 2.88 -0.19
N HIS A 120 4.45 2.10 0.75
CA HIS A 120 4.28 0.67 0.77
C HIS A 120 3.41 0.28 1.96
N ILE A 121 2.45 -0.61 1.73
CA ILE A 121 1.54 -1.06 2.77
C ILE A 121 1.62 -2.58 2.87
N HIS A 122 1.92 -3.04 4.06
CA HIS A 122 2.00 -4.44 4.43
C HIS A 122 0.75 -4.82 5.21
N ILE A 123 0.10 -5.89 4.81
CA ILE A 123 -0.98 -6.53 5.56
C ILE A 123 -0.48 -7.90 6.02
N SER A 124 -0.72 -8.26 7.26
CA SER A 124 -0.33 -9.58 7.76
C SER A 124 -0.84 -10.70 6.84
N ALA A 125 0.03 -11.62 6.48
CA ALA A 125 -0.34 -12.81 5.72
C ALA A 125 -1.09 -13.87 6.56
N THR A 126 -1.26 -13.63 7.86
CA THR A 126 -2.01 -14.51 8.76
C THR A 126 -3.43 -14.75 8.22
N GLY A 127 -3.83 -16.00 8.17
CA GLY A 127 -5.11 -16.41 7.62
C GLY A 127 -5.18 -16.49 6.09
N HIS A 128 -4.08 -16.16 5.39
CA HIS A 128 -3.97 -16.46 3.97
C HIS A 128 -3.46 -17.88 3.74
N THR A 129 -3.99 -18.52 2.71
CA THR A 129 -3.55 -19.79 2.13
C THR A 129 -3.07 -19.54 0.70
N ALA A 130 -2.45 -20.53 0.07
CA ALA A 130 -2.08 -20.44 -1.34
C ALA A 130 -3.29 -20.12 -2.25
N GLN A 131 -4.47 -20.65 -1.91
CA GLN A 131 -5.71 -20.34 -2.63
C GLN A 131 -6.13 -18.88 -2.47
N THR A 132 -6.13 -18.34 -1.24
CA THR A 132 -6.55 -16.95 -1.00
C THR A 132 -5.55 -15.95 -1.56
N LEU A 133 -4.25 -16.27 -1.58
CA LEU A 133 -3.23 -15.46 -2.27
C LEU A 133 -3.37 -15.53 -3.80
N ARG A 134 -3.78 -16.69 -4.35
CA ARG A 134 -4.19 -16.78 -5.77
C ARG A 134 -5.38 -15.88 -6.06
N ASN A 135 -6.39 -15.87 -5.18
CA ASN A 135 -7.52 -14.95 -5.31
C ASN A 135 -7.06 -13.50 -5.30
N LEU A 136 -6.17 -13.13 -4.38
CA LEU A 136 -5.64 -11.77 -4.29
C LEU A 136 -4.89 -11.36 -5.55
N ALA A 137 -4.01 -12.23 -6.07
CA ALA A 137 -3.30 -11.97 -7.33
C ALA A 137 -4.28 -11.79 -8.51
N ASN A 138 -5.34 -12.60 -8.59
CA ASN A 138 -6.36 -12.47 -9.62
C ASN A 138 -7.21 -11.20 -9.45
N ILE A 139 -7.55 -10.80 -8.21
CA ILE A 139 -8.24 -9.54 -7.92
C ILE A 139 -7.37 -8.36 -8.36
N MET A 140 -6.08 -8.37 -8.02
CA MET A 140 -5.15 -7.33 -8.46
C MET A 140 -5.07 -7.28 -9.98
N ALA A 141 -4.78 -8.38 -10.65
CA ALA A 141 -4.69 -8.43 -12.11
C ALA A 141 -5.94 -7.91 -12.84
N SER A 142 -7.12 -8.16 -12.28
CA SER A 142 -8.38 -7.69 -12.87
C SER A 142 -8.68 -6.19 -12.62
N HIS A 143 -8.01 -5.54 -11.68
CA HIS A 143 -8.31 -4.16 -11.27
C HIS A 143 -7.09 -3.23 -11.25
N GLU A 144 -5.86 -3.73 -11.41
CA GLU A 144 -4.64 -2.91 -11.25
C GLU A 144 -4.57 -1.73 -12.23
N SER A 145 -5.04 -1.88 -13.47
CA SER A 145 -5.11 -0.77 -14.41
C SER A 145 -6.10 0.31 -13.95
N LEU A 146 -7.25 -0.11 -13.43
CA LEU A 146 -8.26 0.81 -12.89
C LEU A 146 -7.74 1.51 -11.63
N ILE A 147 -7.04 0.80 -10.75
CA ILE A 147 -6.41 1.37 -9.55
C ILE A 147 -5.31 2.35 -9.95
N ALA A 148 -4.45 1.99 -10.91
CA ALA A 148 -3.38 2.84 -11.39
C ALA A 148 -3.92 4.17 -11.95
N SER A 149 -4.99 4.12 -12.74
CA SER A 149 -5.68 5.31 -13.25
C SER A 149 -6.33 6.12 -12.13
N ALA A 150 -7.04 5.45 -11.20
CA ALA A 150 -7.71 6.11 -10.07
C ALA A 150 -6.75 6.86 -9.14
N LEU A 151 -5.54 6.36 -9.00
CA LEU A 151 -4.48 6.94 -8.15
C LEU A 151 -3.48 7.78 -8.95
N ASN A 152 -3.69 7.94 -10.25
CA ASN A 152 -2.79 8.65 -11.16
C ASN A 152 -1.32 8.21 -10.96
N ILE A 153 -1.08 6.88 -10.88
CA ILE A 153 0.26 6.34 -10.62
C ILE A 153 1.14 6.65 -11.82
N SER A 154 2.31 7.25 -11.57
CA SER A 154 3.22 7.62 -12.64
C SER A 154 3.73 6.40 -13.40
N GLN A 155 3.84 6.51 -14.72
CA GLN A 155 4.35 5.42 -15.58
C GLN A 155 5.79 5.03 -15.20
N SER A 156 6.59 5.99 -14.74
CA SER A 156 7.95 5.72 -14.24
C SER A 156 7.93 4.77 -13.04
N ARG A 157 7.00 4.95 -12.10
CA ARG A 157 6.86 4.03 -10.96
C ARG A 157 6.41 2.64 -11.41
N ILE A 158 5.41 2.58 -12.31
CA ILE A 158 4.91 1.30 -12.84
C ILE A 158 6.05 0.51 -13.49
N ASN A 159 6.89 1.17 -14.26
CA ASN A 159 7.98 0.51 -14.98
C ASN A 159 9.12 0.03 -14.07
N ASN A 160 9.45 0.78 -13.02
CA ASN A 160 10.67 0.56 -12.24
C ASN A 160 10.42 -0.06 -10.86
N TYR A 161 9.34 0.31 -10.16
CA TYR A 161 9.16 0.00 -8.74
C TYR A 161 7.92 -0.81 -8.40
N CYS A 162 6.87 -0.76 -9.26
CA CYS A 162 5.61 -1.43 -9.01
C CYS A 162 4.95 -1.93 -10.29
N ARG A 163 5.63 -2.84 -10.98
CA ARG A 163 5.10 -3.46 -12.20
C ARG A 163 3.75 -4.14 -11.94
N MET A 164 2.90 -4.16 -12.94
CA MET A 164 1.66 -4.94 -12.90
C MET A 164 1.95 -6.43 -12.74
N VAL A 165 0.97 -7.20 -12.34
CA VAL A 165 1.10 -8.65 -12.16
C VAL A 165 1.53 -9.30 -13.49
N SER A 166 2.58 -10.12 -13.44
CA SER A 166 3.15 -10.79 -14.61
C SER A 166 2.13 -11.74 -15.27
N PRO A 167 1.85 -11.62 -16.57
CA PRO A 167 0.97 -12.56 -17.29
C PRO A 167 1.45 -14.02 -17.16
N LYS A 168 2.76 -14.25 -17.24
CA LYS A 168 3.36 -15.58 -17.06
C LYS A 168 3.09 -16.14 -15.65
N PHE A 169 3.13 -15.26 -14.63
CA PHE A 169 2.79 -15.67 -13.27
C PHE A 169 1.30 -16.06 -13.18
N LEU A 170 0.40 -15.24 -13.71
CA LEU A 170 -1.04 -15.50 -13.69
C LEU A 170 -1.40 -16.81 -14.40
N ASP A 171 -0.82 -17.07 -15.58
CA ASP A 171 -1.05 -18.30 -16.32
C ASP A 171 -0.61 -19.53 -15.52
N ASN A 172 0.60 -19.51 -14.98
CA ASN A 172 1.11 -20.61 -14.18
C ASN A 172 0.30 -20.79 -12.89
N LEU A 173 -0.04 -19.69 -12.21
CA LEU A 173 -0.82 -19.69 -10.97
C LEU A 173 -2.21 -20.32 -11.18
N ASN A 174 -2.92 -19.91 -12.23
CA ASN A 174 -4.28 -20.37 -12.48
C ASN A 174 -4.34 -21.77 -13.11
N ARG A 175 -3.31 -22.17 -13.86
CA ARG A 175 -3.20 -23.52 -14.40
C ARG A 175 -2.83 -24.54 -13.32
N ARG A 176 -1.81 -24.24 -12.49
CA ARG A 176 -1.26 -25.16 -11.48
C ARG A 176 -2.06 -25.19 -10.18
N LYS A 177 -2.75 -24.09 -9.83
CA LYS A 177 -3.61 -23.97 -8.65
C LYS A 177 -2.92 -24.47 -7.38
N PRO A 178 -1.84 -23.80 -6.92
CA PRO A 178 -1.02 -24.26 -5.80
C PRO A 178 -1.88 -24.49 -4.55
N ARG A 179 -1.56 -25.55 -3.81
CA ARG A 179 -2.24 -25.94 -2.56
C ARG A 179 -1.43 -25.55 -1.33
N THR A 180 -0.12 -25.39 -1.49
CA THR A 180 0.80 -25.04 -0.39
C THR A 180 1.50 -23.71 -0.68
N MET A 181 1.99 -23.08 0.38
CA MET A 181 2.76 -21.83 0.25
C MET A 181 4.08 -22.05 -0.49
N SER A 182 4.69 -23.23 -0.36
CA SER A 182 5.90 -23.60 -1.10
C SER A 182 5.66 -23.67 -2.60
N GLU A 183 4.59 -24.34 -3.02
CA GLU A 183 4.20 -24.42 -4.45
C GLU A 183 3.90 -23.02 -5.02
N LEU A 184 3.24 -22.15 -4.23
CA LEU A 184 2.98 -20.78 -4.63
C LEU A 184 4.29 -19.97 -4.78
N ALA A 185 5.22 -20.13 -3.84
CA ALA A 185 6.53 -19.49 -3.91
C ALA A 185 7.32 -19.94 -5.16
N ASP A 186 7.31 -21.24 -5.46
CA ASP A 186 7.97 -21.77 -6.66
C ASP A 186 7.37 -21.17 -7.95
N ILE A 187 6.05 -21.05 -8.03
CA ILE A 187 5.39 -20.42 -9.16
C ILE A 187 5.79 -18.93 -9.23
N TRP A 188 5.76 -18.22 -8.09
CA TRP A 188 6.11 -16.79 -8.03
C TRP A 188 7.52 -16.52 -8.56
N TYR A 189 8.53 -17.17 -7.98
CA TYR A 189 9.92 -16.93 -8.34
C TYR A 189 10.27 -17.40 -9.75
N THR A 190 9.79 -18.58 -10.15
CA THR A 190 10.05 -19.11 -11.50
C THR A 190 9.41 -18.27 -12.59
N SER A 191 8.18 -17.79 -12.37
CA SER A 191 7.48 -16.99 -13.35
C SER A 191 8.04 -15.58 -13.51
N ASN A 192 8.61 -15.01 -12.44
CA ASN A 192 9.21 -13.68 -12.45
C ASN A 192 10.72 -13.70 -12.74
N GLY A 193 11.32 -14.87 -13.08
CA GLY A 193 12.75 -14.98 -13.41
C GLY A 193 13.67 -14.71 -12.22
N ALA A 194 13.21 -14.89 -10.99
CA ALA A 194 13.87 -14.47 -9.76
C ALA A 194 14.13 -15.64 -8.79
N ASN A 195 14.52 -16.81 -9.33
CA ASN A 195 14.78 -18.01 -8.54
C ASN A 195 16.00 -17.90 -7.61
N TYR A 196 16.93 -17.02 -7.93
CA TYR A 196 18.11 -16.75 -7.09
C TYR A 196 17.73 -15.84 -5.92
N GLY A 197 18.39 -16.01 -4.79
CA GLY A 197 18.25 -15.10 -3.66
C GLY A 197 16.83 -15.00 -3.10
N ARG A 198 16.07 -16.09 -3.07
CA ARG A 198 14.67 -16.12 -2.58
C ARG A 198 14.52 -15.63 -1.13
N THR A 199 15.59 -15.66 -0.36
CA THR A 199 15.65 -15.15 1.02
C THR A 199 16.25 -13.75 1.13
N GLN A 200 16.77 -13.20 0.03
CA GLN A 200 17.41 -11.89 0.02
C GLN A 200 16.38 -10.77 -0.03
N HIS A 201 16.60 -9.73 0.75
CA HIS A 201 15.72 -8.57 0.81
C HIS A 201 15.45 -7.92 -0.57
N TYR A 202 16.47 -7.82 -1.41
CA TYR A 202 16.43 -7.18 -2.74
C TYR A 202 16.23 -8.17 -3.89
N ASN A 203 15.40 -9.18 -3.73
CA ASN A 203 15.00 -10.04 -4.84
C ASN A 203 14.16 -9.26 -5.86
N ASP A 204 14.46 -9.35 -7.16
CA ASP A 204 13.83 -8.57 -8.23
C ASP A 204 12.31 -8.80 -8.37
N SER A 205 11.81 -9.95 -7.89
CA SER A 205 10.38 -10.23 -7.89
C SER A 205 9.57 -9.28 -6.98
N ARG A 206 10.21 -8.55 -6.08
CA ARG A 206 9.54 -7.58 -5.19
C ARG A 206 8.93 -6.37 -5.92
N TYR A 207 9.45 -6.03 -7.10
CA TYR A 207 9.07 -4.81 -7.82
C TYR A 207 7.77 -4.96 -8.62
N HIS A 208 6.71 -5.45 -7.94
CA HIS A 208 5.34 -5.52 -8.46
C HIS A 208 4.37 -4.75 -7.56
N MET A 209 3.23 -4.29 -8.11
CA MET A 209 2.17 -3.63 -7.33
C MET A 209 1.75 -4.49 -6.13
N LEU A 210 1.58 -5.80 -6.37
CA LEU A 210 1.40 -6.82 -5.35
C LEU A 210 2.70 -7.60 -5.21
N ASN A 211 3.40 -7.42 -4.11
CA ASN A 211 4.66 -8.10 -3.82
C ASN A 211 4.43 -9.31 -2.89
N LEU A 212 4.44 -10.51 -3.47
CA LEU A 212 4.38 -11.76 -2.69
C LEU A 212 5.74 -12.22 -2.16
N HIS A 213 6.87 -11.66 -2.61
CA HIS A 213 8.16 -11.95 -2.01
C HIS A 213 8.15 -11.63 -0.51
N ALA A 214 7.51 -10.51 -0.11
CA ALA A 214 7.33 -10.16 1.31
C ALA A 214 6.52 -11.22 2.07
N THR A 215 5.61 -11.93 1.41
CA THR A 215 4.85 -13.02 2.04
C THR A 215 5.74 -14.18 2.45
N PHE A 216 6.71 -14.53 1.61
CA PHE A 216 7.60 -15.66 1.85
C PHE A 216 8.78 -15.31 2.77
N THR A 217 9.12 -14.03 2.92
CA THR A 217 10.28 -13.58 3.68
C THR A 217 9.94 -12.83 4.97
N LYS A 218 8.85 -12.07 4.98
CA LYS A 218 8.42 -11.23 6.12
C LYS A 218 7.09 -11.67 6.72
N GLY A 219 6.35 -12.59 6.10
CA GLY A 219 5.00 -12.99 6.54
C GLY A 219 3.93 -11.92 6.30
N THR A 220 4.13 -11.02 5.35
CA THR A 220 3.19 -9.96 5.00
C THR A 220 2.90 -9.94 3.51
N VAL A 221 1.69 -9.59 3.11
CA VAL A 221 1.38 -9.18 1.74
C VAL A 221 1.70 -7.70 1.59
N GLU A 222 2.58 -7.35 0.66
CA GLU A 222 2.99 -5.97 0.44
C GLU A 222 2.36 -5.40 -0.82
N PHE A 223 1.79 -4.21 -0.71
CA PHE A 223 1.27 -3.38 -1.80
C PHE A 223 2.21 -2.19 -2.01
N ARG A 224 2.92 -2.16 -3.15
CA ARG A 224 3.97 -1.17 -3.45
C ARG A 224 3.54 -0.05 -4.40
N LEU A 225 2.29 -0.04 -4.83
CA LEU A 225 1.82 0.80 -5.93
C LEU A 225 1.60 2.27 -5.55
N PHE A 226 1.49 2.61 -4.28
CA PHE A 226 1.00 3.91 -3.88
C PHE A 226 2.05 5.03 -3.95
N GLN A 227 1.57 6.22 -4.19
CA GLN A 227 2.29 7.49 -4.13
C GLN A 227 1.31 8.56 -3.65
N PHE A 228 1.83 9.65 -3.10
CA PHE A 228 0.98 10.82 -2.87
C PHE A 228 0.87 11.64 -4.17
N ASP A 229 -0.25 12.34 -4.32
CA ASP A 229 -0.42 13.27 -5.42
C ASP A 229 0.66 14.34 -5.38
N ALA A 230 1.17 14.69 -6.55
CA ALA A 230 2.02 15.84 -6.70
C ALA A 230 1.26 17.13 -6.30
N PRO A 231 1.94 18.11 -5.69
CA PRO A 231 1.30 19.38 -5.36
C PRO A 231 0.74 20.04 -6.61
N SER A 232 -0.55 20.38 -6.60
CA SER A 232 -1.10 21.35 -7.54
C SER A 232 -0.72 22.74 -7.08
N ASP A 233 -0.22 23.58 -8.00
CA ASP A 233 0.10 25.00 -7.76
C ASP A 233 1.18 25.30 -6.70
N GLY A 234 2.08 24.35 -6.45
CA GLY A 234 3.19 24.55 -5.51
C GLY A 234 2.79 24.65 -4.03
N LYS A 235 1.51 24.48 -3.70
CA LYS A 235 0.98 24.72 -2.35
C LYS A 235 0.98 23.50 -1.42
N GLN A 236 1.07 22.29 -1.94
CA GLN A 236 1.05 21.06 -1.13
C GLN A 236 2.36 20.30 -1.25
N ASN A 237 2.73 19.62 -0.19
CA ASN A 237 4.00 18.89 -0.08
C ASN A 237 3.86 17.37 -0.31
N GLY A 238 2.79 16.90 -0.92
CA GLY A 238 2.44 15.48 -0.89
C GLY A 238 1.92 15.07 0.48
N LEU A 239 2.50 14.09 1.15
CA LEU A 239 2.20 13.63 2.53
C LEU A 239 0.72 13.85 2.95
N HIS A 240 -0.20 13.23 2.23
CA HIS A 240 -1.62 13.47 2.40
C HIS A 240 -2.25 12.41 3.32
N ALA A 241 -2.54 12.78 4.58
CA ALA A 241 -3.06 11.87 5.60
C ALA A 241 -4.36 11.13 5.19
N GLY A 242 -5.23 11.80 4.42
CA GLY A 242 -6.44 11.17 3.87
C GLY A 242 -6.15 10.13 2.81
N GLN A 243 -5.19 10.38 1.91
CA GLN A 243 -4.74 9.39 0.92
C GLN A 243 -4.15 8.17 1.61
N LEU A 244 -3.28 8.36 2.60
CA LEU A 244 -2.68 7.25 3.33
C LEU A 244 -3.74 6.37 4.00
N LYS A 245 -4.73 6.95 4.69
CA LYS A 245 -5.86 6.19 5.25
C LYS A 245 -6.60 5.40 4.16
N SER A 246 -6.87 6.04 3.03
CA SER A 246 -7.60 5.41 1.91
C SER A 246 -6.83 4.23 1.31
N TYR A 247 -5.51 4.34 1.20
CA TYR A 247 -4.63 3.27 0.72
C TYR A 247 -4.60 2.08 1.68
N ILE A 248 -4.48 2.34 2.98
CA ILE A 248 -4.53 1.30 4.02
C ILE A 248 -5.88 0.57 3.97
N GLN A 249 -6.98 1.32 3.92
CA GLN A 249 -8.33 0.74 3.84
C GLN A 249 -8.49 -0.12 2.59
N LEU A 250 -7.96 0.30 1.43
CA LEU A 250 -8.01 -0.49 0.20
C LEU A 250 -7.25 -1.81 0.34
N CYS A 251 -6.03 -1.79 0.86
CA CYS A 251 -5.21 -2.99 1.06
C CYS A 251 -5.88 -3.99 2.01
N LEU A 252 -6.41 -3.51 3.13
CA LEU A 252 -7.15 -4.33 4.09
C LEU A 252 -8.40 -4.98 3.46
N ALA A 253 -9.16 -4.22 2.66
CA ALA A 253 -10.35 -4.69 2.01
C ALA A 253 -10.04 -5.71 0.90
N LEU A 254 -8.96 -5.51 0.13
CA LEU A 254 -8.48 -6.45 -0.88
C LEU A 254 -8.06 -7.79 -0.24
N SER A 255 -7.28 -7.72 0.84
CA SER A 255 -6.87 -8.90 1.61
C SER A 255 -8.10 -9.65 2.13
N GLN A 256 -9.05 -8.95 2.75
CA GLN A 256 -10.27 -9.56 3.28
C GLN A 256 -11.16 -10.17 2.19
N MET A 257 -11.35 -9.48 1.06
CA MET A 257 -12.08 -10.02 -0.08
C MET A 257 -11.45 -11.32 -0.59
N ALA A 258 -10.12 -11.35 -0.70
CA ALA A 258 -9.39 -12.52 -1.17
C ALA A 258 -9.57 -13.74 -0.23
N LYS A 259 -9.65 -13.52 1.08
CA LYS A 259 -9.89 -14.56 2.09
C LYS A 259 -11.32 -15.13 2.03
N THR A 260 -12.30 -14.32 1.65
CA THR A 260 -13.72 -14.71 1.68
C THR A 260 -14.22 -15.30 0.37
N LEU A 261 -13.59 -15.00 -0.76
CA LEU A 261 -14.00 -15.50 -2.07
C LEU A 261 -13.56 -16.96 -2.27
N LYS A 262 -14.47 -17.80 -2.80
CA LYS A 262 -14.14 -19.16 -3.26
C LYS A 262 -13.15 -19.14 -4.43
N SER A 263 -13.30 -18.17 -5.33
CA SER A 263 -12.41 -17.95 -6.48
C SER A 263 -12.52 -16.52 -6.98
N ALA A 264 -11.48 -16.03 -7.65
CA ALA A 264 -11.46 -14.74 -8.35
C ALA A 264 -10.95 -14.93 -9.79
N SER A 265 -11.50 -14.15 -10.72
CA SER A 265 -11.05 -14.11 -12.11
C SER A 265 -9.95 -13.06 -12.29
N PRO A 266 -8.88 -13.34 -13.06
CA PRO A 266 -7.87 -12.36 -13.39
C PRO A 266 -8.27 -11.45 -14.57
N LYS A 267 -9.40 -11.69 -15.22
CA LYS A 267 -9.82 -10.95 -16.42
C LYS A 267 -10.26 -9.53 -16.05
N PRO A 268 -9.64 -8.48 -16.61
CA PRO A 268 -10.10 -7.11 -16.43
C PRO A 268 -11.53 -6.92 -16.96
N GLN A 269 -12.32 -6.14 -16.25
CA GLN A 269 -13.61 -5.70 -16.76
C GLN A 269 -13.38 -4.49 -17.68
N GLN A 270 -13.78 -4.61 -18.92
CA GLN A 270 -13.86 -3.46 -19.82
C GLN A 270 -15.03 -2.57 -19.39
N THR A 271 -14.80 -1.27 -19.31
CA THR A 271 -15.81 -0.29 -18.93
C THR A 271 -15.57 1.03 -19.65
N GLU A 272 -16.64 1.62 -20.15
CA GLU A 272 -16.64 2.98 -20.72
C GLU A 272 -16.77 4.05 -19.62
N ASN A 273 -17.16 3.65 -18.41
CA ASN A 273 -17.28 4.53 -17.26
C ASN A 273 -16.45 4.01 -16.08
N PRO A 274 -15.14 4.30 -16.05
CA PRO A 274 -14.23 3.81 -15.02
C PRO A 274 -14.59 4.32 -13.61
N LYS A 275 -15.13 5.53 -13.50
CA LYS A 275 -15.55 6.09 -12.21
C LYS A 275 -16.72 5.31 -11.60
N TYR A 276 -17.72 4.95 -12.39
CA TYR A 276 -18.83 4.11 -11.95
C TYR A 276 -18.35 2.71 -11.58
N ALA A 277 -17.48 2.11 -12.41
CA ALA A 277 -16.91 0.80 -12.14
C ALA A 277 -16.14 0.77 -10.83
N MET A 278 -15.26 1.73 -10.59
CA MET A 278 -14.51 1.87 -9.33
C MET A 278 -15.46 2.04 -8.15
N ARG A 279 -16.41 2.98 -8.21
CA ARG A 279 -17.36 3.19 -7.11
C ARG A 279 -18.13 1.91 -6.78
N THR A 280 -18.63 1.21 -7.80
CA THR A 280 -19.38 -0.04 -7.61
C THR A 280 -18.51 -1.13 -6.97
N TRP A 281 -17.25 -1.23 -7.38
CA TRP A 281 -16.31 -2.16 -6.81
C TRP A 281 -15.97 -1.83 -5.36
N LEU A 282 -15.75 -0.55 -5.03
CA LEU A 282 -15.53 -0.09 -3.65
C LEU A 282 -16.69 -0.48 -2.73
N LEU A 283 -17.94 -0.36 -3.19
CA LEU A 283 -19.08 -0.81 -2.40
C LEU A 283 -19.05 -2.33 -2.13
N ARG A 284 -18.62 -3.14 -3.11
CA ARG A 284 -18.42 -4.59 -2.92
C ARG A 284 -17.28 -4.91 -1.96
N LEU A 285 -16.26 -4.05 -1.90
CA LEU A 285 -15.17 -4.13 -0.92
C LEU A 285 -15.59 -3.74 0.50
N GLY A 286 -16.81 -3.21 0.69
CA GLY A 286 -17.31 -2.78 1.98
C GLY A 286 -17.13 -1.28 2.28
N PHE A 287 -16.77 -0.47 1.28
CA PHE A 287 -16.62 0.98 1.45
C PHE A 287 -17.98 1.67 1.54
N ILE A 288 -18.72 1.40 2.62
CA ILE A 288 -20.08 1.88 2.88
C ILE A 288 -20.07 2.72 4.16
N GLY A 289 -20.84 3.80 4.17
CA GLY A 289 -20.95 4.71 5.32
C GLY A 289 -19.89 5.80 5.33
N GLU A 290 -19.98 6.64 6.36
CA GLU A 290 -19.21 7.88 6.51
C GLU A 290 -17.71 7.62 6.70
N GLU A 291 -17.39 6.54 7.41
CA GLU A 291 -15.99 6.14 7.64
C GLU A 291 -15.15 6.00 6.37
N PHE A 292 -15.78 5.61 5.27
CA PHE A 292 -15.13 5.39 3.98
C PHE A 292 -15.41 6.51 2.95
N ALA A 293 -16.07 7.61 3.36
CA ALA A 293 -16.40 8.71 2.45
C ALA A 293 -15.17 9.28 1.77
N THR A 294 -14.14 9.64 2.55
CA THR A 294 -12.85 10.14 2.03
C THR A 294 -12.18 9.14 1.08
N ALA A 295 -12.23 7.85 1.40
CA ALA A 295 -11.62 6.84 0.54
C ALA A 295 -12.36 6.70 -0.80
N ARG A 296 -13.71 6.74 -0.79
CA ARG A 296 -14.50 6.73 -2.03
C ARG A 296 -14.19 7.94 -2.92
N GLU A 297 -14.05 9.12 -2.32
CA GLU A 297 -13.67 10.34 -3.03
C GLU A 297 -12.27 10.20 -3.65
N ILE A 298 -11.26 9.89 -2.84
CA ILE A 298 -9.86 9.79 -3.26
C ILE A 298 -9.67 8.73 -4.35
N LEU A 299 -10.28 7.55 -4.18
CA LEU A 299 -10.14 6.42 -5.10
C LEU A 299 -10.97 6.57 -6.39
N THR A 300 -11.72 7.66 -6.55
CA THR A 300 -12.50 7.93 -7.78
C THR A 300 -12.18 9.28 -8.44
N LYS A 301 -11.42 10.16 -7.77
CA LYS A 301 -11.26 11.55 -8.21
C LYS A 301 -10.58 11.73 -9.57
N HIS A 302 -9.63 10.86 -9.92
CA HIS A 302 -8.88 10.95 -11.17
C HIS A 302 -9.48 10.12 -12.32
N LEU A 303 -10.63 9.49 -12.09
CA LEU A 303 -11.32 8.70 -13.10
C LEU A 303 -12.35 9.53 -13.85
N ASP A 304 -12.39 9.34 -15.15
CA ASP A 304 -13.42 9.93 -16.00
C ASP A 304 -14.78 9.23 -15.82
N GLY A 305 -15.83 9.96 -16.19
CA GLY A 305 -17.20 9.47 -16.16
C GLY A 305 -18.02 9.94 -14.95
N ASP A 306 -19.20 9.37 -14.79
CA ASP A 306 -20.16 9.68 -13.73
C ASP A 306 -20.17 8.55 -12.68
N ALA A 307 -20.06 8.90 -11.41
CA ALA A 307 -20.06 7.93 -10.32
C ALA A 307 -21.47 7.34 -10.05
N SER A 308 -22.55 8.02 -10.46
CA SER A 308 -23.93 7.67 -10.14
C SER A 308 -24.63 6.91 -11.26
N PHE A 309 -24.29 7.19 -12.51
CA PHE A 309 -24.98 6.64 -13.68
C PHE A 309 -24.00 5.83 -14.54
N ARG A 310 -24.35 4.54 -14.78
CA ARG A 310 -23.51 3.64 -15.57
C ARG A 310 -23.24 4.15 -16.99
N ASN A 311 -24.26 4.70 -17.64
CA ASN A 311 -24.22 5.18 -19.04
C ASN A 311 -24.11 6.71 -19.13
N GLY A 312 -23.68 7.39 -18.07
CA GLY A 312 -23.71 8.84 -17.97
C GLY A 312 -25.11 9.39 -17.66
N ARG A 313 -25.21 10.70 -17.41
CA ARG A 313 -26.53 11.35 -17.33
C ARG A 313 -27.09 11.43 -18.75
N MET A 314 -28.31 10.92 -18.94
CA MET A 314 -29.07 11.29 -20.16
C MET A 314 -29.30 12.79 -20.10
N ALA A 315 -28.90 13.49 -21.18
CA ALA A 315 -29.13 14.92 -21.34
C ALA A 315 -30.62 15.23 -21.45
#